data_312658d331b0ff5fd61ec744b334034c
#
_entry.id   312658d331b0ff5fd61ec744b334034c
#
_cell.length_a   1.000
_cell.length_b   1.000
_cell.length_c   1.000
_cell.angle_alpha   90.00
_cell.angle_beta   90.00
_cell.angle_gamma   90.00
#
_symmetry.space_group_name_H-M   'P 1'
#
loop_
_entity.id
_entity.type
_entity.pdbx_description
1 polymer ?
#
loop_
_entity_poly.entity_id
_entity_poly.type
_entity_poly.pdbx_seq_one_letter_code
_entity_poly.pdbx_strand_id
1 'polypeptide(L)' 'MVQKIGIESKENYQPFELTINRGSTIVLQFDQDIWDLDEAQQLAKVWQDAYPDNPIMVTFKGMEIKGVLNGKFL' A
#
# COMPACT_ATOMS: atom_id res chain seq x y z
N MET A 1 -4.80 9.48 -9.23
CA MET A 1 -4.89 9.82 -7.78
C MET A 1 -4.11 8.80 -6.97
N VAL A 2 -3.50 9.24 -5.90
CA VAL A 2 -2.76 8.36 -4.99
C VAL A 2 -3.42 8.39 -3.63
N GLN A 3 -3.65 7.22 -3.06
CA GLN A 3 -4.14 7.09 -1.70
C GLN A 3 -3.10 6.37 -0.86
N LYS A 4 -2.64 7.04 0.19
CA LYS A 4 -1.61 6.51 1.08
C LYS A 4 -2.25 5.99 2.35
N ILE A 5 -1.88 4.77 2.73
CA ILE A 5 -2.40 4.11 3.92
C ILE A 5 -1.21 3.71 4.79
N GLY A 6 -1.19 4.23 6.01
CA GLY A 6 -0.16 3.87 6.99
C GLY A 6 -0.53 2.59 7.74
N ILE A 7 0.40 1.65 7.80
CA ILE A 7 0.18 0.37 8.45
C ILE A 7 1.19 0.22 9.59
N GLU A 8 0.70 0.36 10.82
CA GLU A 8 1.52 0.40 12.03
C GLU A 8 1.30 -0.78 12.98
N SER A 9 0.43 -1.74 12.61
CA SER A 9 0.14 -2.90 13.42
C SER A 9 -0.11 -4.11 12.53
N LYS A 10 0.15 -5.31 13.03
CA LYS A 10 -0.11 -6.55 12.31
C LYS A 10 -1.50 -7.14 12.59
N GLU A 11 -2.28 -6.49 13.44
CA GLU A 11 -3.56 -7.03 13.85
C GLU A 11 -4.68 -6.65 12.89
N ASN A 12 -5.39 -7.67 12.39
CA ASN A 12 -6.69 -7.52 11.74
C ASN A 12 -6.78 -6.54 10.58
N TYR A 13 -5.77 -6.50 9.70
CA TYR A 13 -5.84 -5.68 8.52
C TYR A 13 -6.72 -6.31 7.46
N GLN A 14 -7.86 -5.68 7.23
CA GLN A 14 -8.82 -6.08 6.21
C GLN A 14 -9.20 -4.86 5.39
N PRO A 15 -8.80 -4.81 4.11
CA PRO A 15 -8.96 -3.60 3.29
C PRO A 15 -10.38 -3.34 2.78
N PHE A 16 -11.30 -4.29 2.91
CA PHE A 16 -12.59 -4.24 2.24
C PHE A 16 -13.57 -3.18 2.76
N GLU A 17 -13.30 -2.57 3.90
CA GLU A 17 -14.16 -1.50 4.43
C GLU A 17 -13.75 -0.11 4.00
N LEU A 18 -12.67 0.02 3.25
CA LEU A 18 -12.17 1.31 2.82
C LEU A 18 -12.83 1.75 1.52
N THR A 19 -13.13 3.05 1.44
CA THR A 19 -13.60 3.66 0.20
C THR A 19 -12.40 4.13 -0.61
N ILE A 20 -12.14 3.44 -1.72
CA ILE A 20 -11.01 3.74 -2.59
C ILE A 20 -11.52 3.98 -4.00
N ASN A 21 -11.11 5.09 -4.60
CA ASN A 21 -11.48 5.41 -5.97
C ASN A 21 -10.89 4.38 -6.93
N ARG A 22 -11.72 3.85 -7.80
CA ARG A 22 -11.29 2.89 -8.80
C ARG A 22 -10.20 3.48 -9.69
N GLY A 23 -9.14 2.73 -9.93
CA GLY A 23 -8.02 3.16 -10.75
C GLY A 23 -6.96 3.97 -10.00
N SER A 24 -7.23 4.40 -8.78
CA SER A 24 -6.24 5.08 -7.95
C SER A 24 -5.12 4.12 -7.54
N THR A 25 -3.89 4.64 -7.48
CA THR A 25 -2.79 3.87 -6.90
C THR A 25 -2.90 3.88 -5.38
N ILE A 26 -2.88 2.70 -4.80
CA ILE A 26 -2.88 2.54 -3.34
C ILE A 26 -1.43 2.40 -2.89
N VAL A 27 -0.99 3.32 -2.04
CA VAL A 27 0.36 3.25 -1.46
C VAL A 27 0.24 2.76 -0.03
N LEU A 28 0.75 1.56 0.23
CA LEU A 28 0.79 1.00 1.57
C LEU A 28 2.13 1.36 2.20
N GLN A 29 2.10 2.12 3.28
CA GLN A 29 3.30 2.50 4.00
C GLN A 29 3.38 1.73 5.31
N PHE A 30 4.42 0.94 5.45
CA PHE A 30 4.63 0.07 6.60
C PHE A 30 5.65 0.65 7.55
N ASP A 31 5.46 0.39 8.84
CA ASP A 31 6.49 0.67 9.84
C ASP A 31 7.51 -0.47 9.82
N GLN A 32 8.76 -0.16 9.44
CA GLN A 32 9.83 -1.15 9.32
C GLN A 32 10.23 -1.79 10.64
N ASP A 33 9.87 -1.19 11.77
CA ASP A 33 10.13 -1.78 13.09
C ASP A 33 9.15 -2.90 13.42
N ILE A 34 8.05 -2.99 12.69
CA ILE A 34 6.98 -3.98 12.89
C ILE A 34 6.93 -4.98 11.74
N TRP A 35 7.20 -4.52 10.52
CA TRP A 35 7.03 -5.31 9.32
C TRP A 35 8.37 -5.49 8.61
N ASP A 36 8.66 -6.72 8.16
CA ASP A 36 9.73 -6.94 7.20
C ASP A 36 9.17 -6.90 5.76
N LEU A 37 10.05 -6.97 4.78
CA LEU A 37 9.64 -6.85 3.38
C LEU A 37 8.73 -7.99 2.95
N ASP A 38 9.00 -9.23 3.38
CA ASP A 38 8.18 -10.37 3.01
C ASP A 38 6.77 -10.24 3.57
N GLU A 39 6.65 -9.84 4.83
CA GLU A 39 5.37 -9.63 5.47
C GLU A 39 4.58 -8.51 4.78
N ALA A 40 5.26 -7.42 4.46
CA ALA A 40 4.64 -6.29 3.78
C ALA A 40 4.12 -6.70 2.38
N GLN A 41 4.90 -7.49 1.65
CA GLN A 41 4.48 -7.97 0.34
C GLN A 41 3.31 -8.94 0.41
N GLN A 42 3.26 -9.78 1.43
CA GLN A 42 2.12 -10.67 1.65
C GLN A 42 0.83 -9.89 1.91
N LEU A 43 0.90 -8.86 2.73
CA LEU A 43 -0.26 -8.02 2.98
C LEU A 43 -0.64 -7.23 1.73
N ALA A 44 0.33 -6.74 0.98
CA ALA A 44 0.08 -6.06 -0.29
C ALA A 44 -0.68 -6.94 -1.27
N LYS A 45 -0.39 -8.24 -1.27
CA LYS A 45 -1.12 -9.19 -2.11
C LYS A 45 -2.58 -9.31 -1.68
N VAL A 46 -2.85 -9.33 -0.39
CA VAL A 46 -4.22 -9.32 0.13
C VAL A 46 -4.97 -8.08 -0.34
N TRP A 47 -4.32 -6.92 -0.28
CA TRP A 47 -4.89 -5.69 -0.77
C TRP A 47 -5.12 -5.71 -2.28
N GLN A 48 -4.17 -6.24 -3.04
CA GLN A 48 -4.33 -6.34 -4.48
C GLN A 48 -5.50 -7.25 -4.87
N ASP A 49 -5.70 -8.34 -4.13
CA ASP A 49 -6.83 -9.23 -4.37
C ASP A 49 -8.16 -8.57 -4.03
N ALA A 50 -8.18 -7.72 -3.01
CA ALA A 50 -9.38 -6.98 -2.62
C ALA A 50 -9.68 -5.80 -3.58
N TYR A 51 -8.65 -5.20 -4.16
CA TYR A 51 -8.78 -4.05 -5.06
C TYR A 51 -8.07 -4.32 -6.38
N PRO A 52 -8.61 -5.22 -7.21
CA PRO A 52 -7.91 -5.65 -8.43
C PRO A 52 -7.76 -4.55 -9.49
N ASP A 53 -8.56 -3.50 -9.41
CA ASP A 53 -8.49 -2.38 -10.36
C ASP A 53 -7.53 -1.28 -9.90
N ASN A 54 -6.88 -1.45 -8.75
CA ASN A 54 -6.02 -0.45 -8.15
C ASN A 54 -4.58 -0.97 -8.06
N PRO A 55 -3.62 -0.29 -8.67
CA PRO A 55 -2.20 -0.65 -8.46
C PRO A 55 -1.82 -0.50 -6.98
N ILE A 56 -1.08 -1.46 -6.46
CA ILE A 56 -0.62 -1.44 -5.08
C ILE A 56 0.89 -1.20 -5.05
N MET A 57 1.31 -0.26 -4.24
CA MET A 57 2.71 0.05 -4.02
C MET A 57 3.04 -0.11 -2.55
N VAL A 58 4.15 -0.78 -2.26
CA VAL A 58 4.64 -0.97 -0.89
C VAL A 58 5.76 0.01 -0.62
N THR A 59 5.66 0.74 0.48
CA THR A 59 6.73 1.62 0.94
C THR A 59 6.93 1.43 2.44
N PHE A 60 8.07 1.90 2.93
CA PHE A 60 8.34 1.92 4.36
C PHE A 60 8.45 3.35 4.85
N LYS A 61 8.20 3.53 6.14
CA LYS A 61 8.27 4.84 6.78
C LYS A 61 9.63 5.48 6.50
N GLY A 62 9.61 6.69 6.01
CA GLY A 62 10.84 7.42 5.65
C GLY A 62 11.26 7.26 4.19
N MET A 63 10.70 6.33 3.44
CA MET A 63 10.98 6.23 2.00
C MET A 63 10.37 7.41 1.25
N GLU A 64 11.13 7.91 0.30
CA GLU A 64 10.66 8.96 -0.58
C GLU A 64 9.92 8.36 -1.77
N ILE A 65 8.73 8.89 -2.06
CA ILE A 65 7.91 8.40 -3.17
C ILE A 65 7.95 9.43 -4.29
N LYS A 66 8.75 9.19 -5.31
CA LYS A 66 8.94 10.16 -6.39
C LYS A 66 8.15 9.88 -7.66
N GLY A 67 8.11 8.66 -8.10
CA GLY A 67 7.52 8.33 -9.40
C GLY A 67 6.01 8.20 -9.41
N VAL A 68 5.38 8.09 -8.26
CA VAL A 68 3.95 7.79 -8.14
C VAL A 68 3.07 8.91 -8.67
N LEU A 69 3.48 10.16 -8.46
CA LEU A 69 2.68 11.32 -8.88
C LEU A 69 2.44 11.37 -10.38
N ASN A 70 3.33 10.79 -11.17
CA ASN A 70 3.22 10.78 -12.63
C ASN A 70 2.75 9.44 -13.17
N GLY A 71 2.41 8.51 -12.30
CA GLY A 71 2.06 7.15 -12.70
C GLY A 71 3.25 6.35 -13.22
N LYS A 72 4.47 6.81 -12.97
CA LYS A 72 5.70 6.18 -13.41
C LYS A 72 6.66 6.06 -12.25
N PHE A 73 7.49 5.03 -12.29
CA PHE A 73 8.60 4.89 -11.36
C PHE A 73 9.88 5.36 -12.03
N LEU A 74 10.57 6.21 -11.35
CA LEU A 74 11.82 6.77 -11.84
C LEU A 74 13.02 5.99 -11.34
#